data_8af107476b005246524f73eea0c27c03
#
_entry.id   8af107476b005246524f73eea0c27c03
#
_cell.length_a   1.000
_cell.length_b   1.000
_cell.length_c   1.000
_cell.angle_alpha   90.00
_cell.angle_beta   90.00
_cell.angle_gamma   90.00
#
_symmetry.space_group_name_H-M   'P 1'
#
loop_
_entity.id
_entity.type
_entity.pdbx_description
1 polymer ?
#
loop_
_entity_poly.entity_id
_entity_poly.type
_entity_poly.pdbx_seq_one_letter_code
_entity_poly.pdbx_strand_id
1 'polypeptide(L)'
;MTEKLYFNDSYVKECDARVNRVTDKGAILDRTVFYPSGGGQPGDSGTITVNNINFKVINTIKDGDEVLHIIENQLDEIKEGDYCHCTIDWDKRYMFMKFHTSIHLIDGIVNKMPDYEGLITGSQIYEDRARVDFSLESFSQEMAQNIIDTVNRAIKENHDIKIRYMSGEDALKIPNISRTAPGRELIKDLQIVRIIEIDGIDEQADGGTHVANTSELGQINLQKIENKGKKNKRLYFTLSP
;
A
#
# COMPACT_ATOMS: atom_id res chain seq x y z
N MET A 1 17.30 -8.19 -10.43
CA MET A 1 15.95 -7.56 -10.23
C MET A 1 15.01 -8.62 -9.72
N THR A 2 14.21 -8.36 -8.68
CA THR A 2 13.22 -9.28 -8.12
C THR A 2 11.88 -9.14 -8.85
N GLU A 3 11.30 -10.23 -9.34
CA GLU A 3 9.93 -10.25 -9.89
C GLU A 3 8.92 -10.08 -8.74
N LYS A 4 8.04 -9.07 -8.83
CA LYS A 4 7.09 -8.67 -7.79
C LYS A 4 5.70 -9.22 -8.09
N LEU A 5 5.39 -10.42 -7.61
CA LEU A 5 4.15 -11.14 -7.92
C LEU A 5 2.90 -10.39 -7.41
N TYR A 6 3.01 -9.70 -6.27
CA TYR A 6 1.94 -8.89 -5.69
C TYR A 6 1.52 -7.69 -6.55
N PHE A 7 2.29 -7.30 -7.57
CA PHE A 7 1.91 -6.23 -8.49
C PHE A 7 0.73 -6.62 -9.37
N ASN A 8 0.70 -7.88 -9.80
CA ASN A 8 -0.36 -8.40 -10.66
C ASN A 8 -1.55 -8.91 -9.85
N ASP A 9 -1.28 -9.52 -8.70
CA ASP A 9 -2.30 -10.06 -7.80
C ASP A 9 -1.89 -9.85 -6.34
N SER A 10 -2.62 -8.96 -5.64
CA SER A 10 -2.39 -8.68 -4.22
C SER A 10 -2.80 -9.85 -3.30
N TYR A 11 -3.56 -10.83 -3.81
CA TYR A 11 -4.06 -11.98 -3.05
C TYR A 11 -3.15 -13.20 -3.09
N VAL A 12 -2.08 -13.19 -3.86
CA VAL A 12 -1.08 -14.27 -3.85
C VAL A 12 -0.40 -14.31 -2.48
N LYS A 13 -0.54 -15.44 -1.78
CA LYS A 13 -0.09 -15.63 -0.40
C LYS A 13 1.25 -16.33 -0.31
N GLU A 14 1.60 -17.11 -1.33
CA GLU A 14 2.77 -17.97 -1.35
C GLU A 14 3.36 -18.09 -2.75
N CYS A 15 4.65 -18.40 -2.83
CA CYS A 15 5.32 -18.73 -4.08
C CYS A 15 6.58 -19.56 -3.82
N ASP A 16 6.99 -20.31 -4.82
CA ASP A 16 8.33 -20.86 -4.88
C ASP A 16 9.28 -19.85 -5.53
N ALA A 17 10.48 -19.75 -4.98
CA ALA A 17 11.50 -18.82 -5.43
C ALA A 17 12.91 -19.40 -5.30
N ARG A 18 13.89 -18.68 -5.82
CA ARG A 18 15.30 -18.99 -5.66
C ARG A 18 16.04 -17.85 -4.96
N VAL A 19 16.93 -18.18 -4.05
CA VAL A 19 17.79 -17.21 -3.38
C VAL A 19 18.82 -16.68 -4.37
N ASN A 20 18.76 -15.39 -4.68
CA ASN A 20 19.72 -14.71 -5.53
C ASN A 20 20.93 -14.21 -4.76
N ARG A 21 20.72 -13.75 -3.52
CA ARG A 21 21.79 -13.22 -2.66
C ARG A 21 21.39 -13.30 -1.20
N VAL A 22 22.37 -13.59 -0.35
CA VAL A 22 22.25 -13.49 1.11
C VAL A 22 23.05 -12.28 1.60
N THR A 23 22.49 -11.52 2.53
CA THR A 23 23.12 -10.35 3.18
C THR A 23 23.22 -10.60 4.68
N ASP A 24 23.85 -9.69 5.40
CA ASP A 24 23.92 -9.70 6.88
C ASP A 24 22.54 -9.53 7.56
N LYS A 25 21.50 -9.12 6.81
CA LYS A 25 20.14 -8.83 7.32
C LYS A 25 19.07 -9.79 6.81
N GLY A 26 19.35 -10.56 5.76
CA GLY A 26 18.32 -11.40 5.15
C GLY A 26 18.67 -11.84 3.74
N ALA A 27 17.64 -12.22 2.97
CA ALA A 27 17.77 -12.78 1.64
C ALA A 27 17.05 -11.94 0.57
N ILE A 28 17.64 -11.92 -0.62
CA ILE A 28 17.05 -11.39 -1.85
C ILE A 28 16.72 -12.58 -2.76
N LEU A 29 15.50 -12.58 -3.30
CA LEU A 29 14.98 -13.66 -4.12
C LEU A 29 14.81 -13.22 -5.57
N ASP A 30 14.76 -14.19 -6.50
CA ASP A 30 14.45 -13.96 -7.92
C ASP A 30 13.02 -13.45 -8.12
N ARG A 31 12.08 -13.93 -7.29
CA ARG A 31 10.67 -13.50 -7.24
C ARG A 31 10.13 -13.49 -5.83
N THR A 32 9.05 -12.74 -5.59
CA THR A 32 8.48 -12.65 -4.25
C THR A 32 7.00 -12.28 -4.24
N VAL A 33 6.28 -12.81 -3.25
CA VAL A 33 4.94 -12.38 -2.84
C VAL A 33 4.97 -11.31 -1.76
N PHE A 34 6.12 -11.08 -1.12
CA PHE A 34 6.27 -10.11 -0.04
C PHE A 34 6.32 -8.68 -0.57
N TYR A 35 5.42 -7.83 -0.10
CA TYR A 35 5.43 -6.39 -0.37
C TYR A 35 6.52 -5.69 0.46
N PRO A 36 7.45 -4.96 -0.15
CA PRO A 36 8.41 -4.15 0.60
C PRO A 36 7.80 -2.84 1.06
N SER A 37 8.13 -2.41 2.27
CA SER A 37 7.63 -1.15 2.83
C SER A 37 7.80 0.02 1.87
N GLY A 38 6.72 0.81 1.68
CA GLY A 38 6.71 1.96 0.79
C GLY A 38 5.33 2.60 0.71
N GLY A 39 5.24 3.87 0.26
CA GLY A 39 3.97 4.56 0.08
C GLY A 39 3.11 4.70 1.35
N GLY A 40 3.70 4.59 2.54
CA GLY A 40 2.96 4.58 3.80
C GLY A 40 2.44 3.20 4.22
N GLN A 41 2.58 2.16 3.37
CA GLN A 41 2.26 0.78 3.73
C GLN A 41 3.50 0.08 4.31
N PRO A 42 3.39 -0.61 5.47
CA PRO A 42 4.46 -1.44 6.02
C PRO A 42 4.81 -2.61 5.10
N GLY A 43 6.04 -3.11 5.24
CA GLY A 43 6.47 -4.33 4.57
C GLY A 43 5.81 -5.56 5.17
N ASP A 44 5.67 -6.60 4.36
CA ASP A 44 5.14 -7.87 4.84
C ASP A 44 6.11 -8.59 5.76
N SER A 45 5.54 -9.41 6.60
CA SER A 45 6.18 -10.47 7.37
C SER A 45 5.68 -11.84 6.93
N GLY A 46 6.36 -12.90 7.37
CA GLY A 46 5.96 -14.26 7.01
C GLY A 46 7.10 -15.25 7.19
N THR A 47 7.20 -16.25 6.32
CA THR A 47 8.18 -17.33 6.40
C THR A 47 8.79 -17.62 5.04
N ILE A 48 10.10 -17.85 5.03
CA ILE A 48 10.83 -18.48 3.91
C ILE A 48 11.28 -19.83 4.39
N THR A 49 10.93 -20.89 3.66
CA THR A 49 11.32 -22.28 3.96
C THR A 49 12.38 -22.74 2.98
N VAL A 50 13.56 -23.12 3.48
CA VAL A 50 14.67 -23.67 2.69
C VAL A 50 15.03 -25.03 3.30
N ASN A 51 15.11 -26.09 2.51
CA ASN A 51 15.48 -27.45 2.96
C ASN A 51 14.68 -27.93 4.19
N ASN A 52 13.38 -27.63 4.27
CA ASN A 52 12.47 -27.90 5.39
C ASN A 52 12.80 -27.12 6.70
N ILE A 53 13.64 -26.09 6.63
CA ILE A 53 13.91 -25.18 7.73
C ILE A 53 13.16 -23.88 7.49
N ASN A 54 12.41 -23.41 8.49
CA ASN A 54 11.62 -22.20 8.43
C ASN A 54 12.42 -21.00 8.96
N PHE A 55 12.54 -19.97 8.13
CA PHE A 55 13.17 -18.69 8.44
C PHE A 55 12.09 -17.61 8.55
N LYS A 56 11.99 -16.99 9.71
CA LYS A 56 11.00 -15.94 9.96
C LYS A 56 11.41 -14.63 9.31
N VAL A 57 10.62 -14.16 8.37
CA VAL A 57 10.71 -12.82 7.79
C VAL A 57 9.96 -11.85 8.68
N ILE A 58 10.69 -10.93 9.33
CA ILE A 58 10.10 -9.94 10.25
C ILE A 58 9.69 -8.64 9.56
N ASN A 59 10.26 -8.36 8.40
CA ASN A 59 9.93 -7.20 7.57
C ASN A 59 10.47 -7.41 6.15
N THR A 60 9.95 -6.65 5.22
CA THR A 60 10.41 -6.61 3.84
C THR A 60 10.66 -5.16 3.42
N ILE A 61 11.80 -4.89 2.79
CA ILE A 61 12.20 -3.54 2.39
C ILE A 61 12.72 -3.51 0.95
N LYS A 62 12.75 -2.32 0.34
CA LYS A 62 13.40 -2.11 -0.95
C LYS A 62 14.92 -2.05 -0.78
N ASP A 63 15.64 -2.70 -1.69
CA ASP A 63 17.10 -2.59 -1.85
C ASP A 63 17.40 -2.28 -3.34
N GLY A 64 17.35 -0.99 -3.69
CA GLY A 64 17.33 -0.56 -5.08
C GLY A 64 16.11 -1.12 -5.83
N ASP A 65 16.36 -1.87 -6.92
CA ASP A 65 15.32 -2.55 -7.70
C ASP A 65 14.96 -3.94 -7.16
N GLU A 66 15.64 -4.38 -6.11
CA GLU A 66 15.44 -5.67 -5.46
C GLU A 66 14.57 -5.56 -4.21
N VAL A 67 14.16 -6.70 -3.69
CA VAL A 67 13.38 -6.81 -2.46
C VAL A 67 14.17 -7.63 -1.44
N LEU A 68 14.53 -7.00 -0.33
CA LEU A 68 15.25 -7.63 0.78
C LEU A 68 14.25 -8.10 1.85
N HIS A 69 14.25 -9.40 2.11
CA HIS A 69 13.48 -10.05 3.16
C HIS A 69 14.33 -10.07 4.43
N ILE A 70 13.96 -9.27 5.43
CA ILE A 70 14.68 -9.18 6.72
C ILE A 70 14.33 -10.41 7.54
N ILE A 71 15.35 -11.24 7.82
CA ILE A 71 15.21 -12.51 8.55
C ILE A 71 15.73 -12.34 9.98
N GLU A 72 14.97 -12.86 10.94
CA GLU A 72 15.22 -12.65 12.37
C GLU A 72 16.53 -13.29 12.87
N ASN A 73 16.89 -14.49 12.36
CA ASN A 73 18.06 -15.24 12.80
C ASN A 73 18.47 -16.33 11.77
N GLN A 74 19.66 -16.96 11.98
CA GLN A 74 20.09 -18.19 11.28
C GLN A 74 20.38 -18.05 9.77
N LEU A 75 20.89 -16.91 9.34
CA LEU A 75 21.21 -16.66 7.93
C LEU A 75 22.30 -17.61 7.36
N ASP A 76 23.14 -18.19 8.20
CA ASP A 76 24.24 -19.07 7.77
C ASP A 76 23.76 -20.36 7.08
N GLU A 77 22.49 -20.74 7.28
CA GLU A 77 21.88 -21.93 6.68
C GLU A 77 21.24 -21.66 5.31
N ILE A 78 21.12 -20.39 4.91
CA ILE A 78 20.61 -19.99 3.59
C ILE A 78 21.78 -19.70 2.67
N LYS A 79 21.77 -20.25 1.46
CA LYS A 79 22.83 -20.05 0.48
C LYS A 79 22.26 -19.51 -0.83
N GLU A 80 23.07 -18.73 -1.53
CA GLU A 80 22.79 -18.34 -2.89
C GLU A 80 22.59 -19.58 -3.77
N GLY A 81 21.50 -19.56 -4.54
CA GLY A 81 21.09 -20.66 -5.39
C GLY A 81 20.09 -21.64 -4.75
N ASP A 82 19.84 -21.57 -3.45
CA ASP A 82 18.86 -22.42 -2.79
C ASP A 82 17.45 -22.16 -3.33
N TYR A 83 16.66 -23.24 -3.46
CA TYR A 83 15.23 -23.15 -3.68
C TYR A 83 14.50 -22.94 -2.35
N CYS A 84 13.51 -22.08 -2.36
CA CYS A 84 12.74 -21.77 -1.17
C CYS A 84 11.26 -21.66 -1.48
N HIS A 85 10.43 -21.95 -0.47
CA HIS A 85 9.01 -21.66 -0.46
C HIS A 85 8.72 -20.46 0.43
N CYS A 86 7.98 -19.50 -0.08
CA CYS A 86 7.66 -18.22 0.56
C CYS A 86 6.19 -18.16 0.92
N THR A 87 5.87 -17.83 2.18
CA THR A 87 4.49 -17.64 2.65
C THR A 87 4.41 -16.37 3.49
N ILE A 88 3.52 -15.43 3.12
CA ILE A 88 3.29 -14.21 3.88
C ILE A 88 2.35 -14.42 5.06
N ASP A 89 2.44 -13.55 6.06
CA ASP A 89 1.41 -13.37 7.08
C ASP A 89 0.18 -12.72 6.43
N TRP A 90 -0.75 -13.56 6.01
CA TRP A 90 -1.90 -13.13 5.23
C TRP A 90 -2.83 -12.18 5.98
N ASP A 91 -3.08 -12.43 7.25
CA ASP A 91 -4.02 -11.62 8.03
C ASP A 91 -3.51 -10.18 8.14
N LYS A 92 -2.20 -10.04 8.33
CA LYS A 92 -1.52 -8.74 8.36
C LYS A 92 -1.54 -8.06 6.99
N ARG A 93 -1.18 -8.78 5.91
CA ARG A 93 -1.25 -8.29 4.52
C ARG A 93 -2.65 -7.81 4.19
N TYR A 94 -3.68 -8.59 4.46
CA TYR A 94 -5.05 -8.28 4.12
C TYR A 94 -5.57 -7.06 4.88
N MET A 95 -5.17 -6.90 6.14
CA MET A 95 -5.47 -5.69 6.91
C MET A 95 -4.78 -4.46 6.29
N PHE A 96 -3.53 -4.56 5.86
CA PHE A 96 -2.83 -3.47 5.17
C PHE A 96 -3.48 -3.12 3.83
N MET A 97 -3.92 -4.12 3.05
CA MET A 97 -4.68 -3.90 1.81
C MET A 97 -5.96 -3.11 2.06
N LYS A 98 -6.72 -3.45 3.11
CA LYS A 98 -7.93 -2.72 3.51
C LYS A 98 -7.63 -1.27 3.88
N PHE A 99 -6.63 -1.03 4.73
CA PHE A 99 -6.24 0.33 5.09
C PHE A 99 -5.76 1.12 3.87
N HIS A 100 -4.98 0.51 2.98
CA HIS A 100 -4.46 1.19 1.80
C HIS A 100 -5.59 1.61 0.85
N THR A 101 -6.49 0.69 0.54
CA THR A 101 -7.68 1.00 -0.27
C THR A 101 -8.56 2.06 0.40
N SER A 102 -8.71 2.03 1.73
CA SER A 102 -9.46 3.06 2.47
C SER A 102 -8.82 4.45 2.33
N ILE A 103 -7.49 4.55 2.32
CA ILE A 103 -6.77 5.82 2.09
C ILE A 103 -7.10 6.36 0.69
N HIS A 104 -7.04 5.51 -0.35
CA HIS A 104 -7.40 5.90 -1.71
C HIS A 104 -8.85 6.33 -1.83
N LEU A 105 -9.76 5.60 -1.18
CA LEU A 105 -11.19 5.94 -1.17
C LEU A 105 -11.45 7.29 -0.49
N ILE A 106 -10.80 7.56 0.64
CA ILE A 106 -10.86 8.85 1.35
C ILE A 106 -10.31 9.97 0.44
N ASP A 107 -9.18 9.74 -0.21
CA ASP A 107 -8.55 10.71 -1.11
C ASP A 107 -9.46 11.05 -2.30
N GLY A 108 -9.96 10.04 -2.99
CA GLY A 108 -10.84 10.21 -4.15
C GLY A 108 -12.13 10.98 -3.80
N ILE A 109 -12.71 10.72 -2.62
CA ILE A 109 -13.90 11.41 -2.13
C ILE A 109 -13.59 12.86 -1.76
N VAL A 110 -12.55 13.11 -0.98
CA VAL A 110 -12.15 14.46 -0.57
C VAL A 110 -11.88 15.35 -1.78
N ASN A 111 -11.21 14.81 -2.81
CA ASN A 111 -10.94 15.57 -4.04
C ASN A 111 -12.18 15.95 -4.86
N LYS A 112 -13.33 15.33 -4.61
CA LYS A 112 -14.61 15.63 -5.27
C LYS A 112 -15.53 16.50 -4.45
N MET A 113 -15.19 16.77 -3.19
CA MET A 113 -16.00 17.61 -2.30
C MET A 113 -15.75 19.09 -2.60
N PRO A 114 -16.76 19.88 -3.01
CA PRO A 114 -16.56 21.27 -3.46
C PRO A 114 -15.95 22.21 -2.43
N ASP A 115 -16.16 21.92 -1.14
CA ASP A 115 -15.72 22.76 -0.02
C ASP A 115 -14.36 22.32 0.55
N TYR A 116 -13.71 21.32 -0.07
CA TYR A 116 -12.45 20.72 0.43
C TYR A 116 -11.34 20.85 -0.63
N GLU A 117 -10.75 22.02 -0.74
CA GLU A 117 -9.57 22.25 -1.58
C GLU A 117 -8.29 21.69 -0.95
N GLY A 118 -8.34 20.42 -0.47
CA GLY A 118 -7.25 19.81 0.27
C GLY A 118 -6.68 18.58 -0.42
N LEU A 119 -5.41 18.66 -0.84
CA LEU A 119 -4.68 17.49 -1.34
C LEU A 119 -4.18 16.65 -0.17
N ILE A 120 -4.16 15.33 -0.34
CA ILE A 120 -3.41 14.44 0.54
C ILE A 120 -1.91 14.78 0.43
N THR A 121 -1.27 15.04 1.55
CA THR A 121 0.16 15.35 1.66
C THR A 121 0.98 14.21 2.23
N GLY A 122 0.30 13.17 2.75
CA GLY A 122 0.92 11.96 3.27
C GLY A 122 -0.08 11.01 3.90
N SER A 123 0.35 9.78 4.07
CA SER A 123 -0.42 8.73 4.73
C SER A 123 0.51 7.78 5.49
N GLN A 124 -0.03 7.02 6.42
CA GLN A 124 0.68 5.97 7.11
C GLN A 124 -0.29 4.92 7.61
N ILE A 125 0.04 3.66 7.35
CA ILE A 125 -0.67 2.49 7.85
C ILE A 125 0.10 1.94 9.06
N TYR A 126 -0.64 1.60 10.11
CA TYR A 126 -0.18 0.89 11.30
C TYR A 126 -0.92 -0.45 11.39
N GLU A 127 -0.61 -1.26 12.36
CA GLU A 127 -1.26 -2.58 12.51
C GLU A 127 -2.75 -2.50 12.88
N ASP A 128 -3.16 -1.44 13.59
CA ASP A 128 -4.50 -1.27 14.13
C ASP A 128 -5.27 -0.06 13.57
N ARG A 129 -4.62 0.81 12.82
CA ARG A 129 -5.20 2.06 12.31
C ARG A 129 -4.43 2.57 11.11
N ALA A 130 -4.98 3.60 10.48
CA ALA A 130 -4.24 4.40 9.50
C ALA A 130 -4.46 5.89 9.72
N ARG A 131 -3.62 6.71 9.10
CA ARG A 131 -3.76 8.17 9.07
C ARG A 131 -3.62 8.72 7.66
N VAL A 132 -4.29 9.83 7.44
CA VAL A 132 -4.18 10.64 6.23
C VAL A 132 -3.93 12.09 6.63
N ASP A 133 -3.01 12.73 5.94
CA ASP A 133 -2.66 14.14 6.13
C ASP A 133 -3.17 14.95 4.93
N PHE A 134 -3.89 16.04 5.22
CA PHE A 134 -4.47 16.94 4.22
C PHE A 134 -3.86 18.33 4.27
N SER A 135 -3.68 18.95 3.11
CA SER A 135 -3.32 20.37 3.00
C SER A 135 -4.56 21.26 3.12
N LEU A 136 -5.13 21.37 4.32
CA LEU A 136 -6.33 22.17 4.62
C LEU A 136 -5.99 23.30 5.60
N GLU A 137 -6.62 24.48 5.43
CA GLU A 137 -6.47 25.59 6.38
C GLU A 137 -7.26 25.36 7.67
N SER A 138 -8.47 24.82 7.55
CA SER A 138 -9.33 24.43 8.67
C SER A 138 -9.76 22.98 8.55
N PHE A 139 -9.95 22.29 9.67
CA PHE A 139 -10.43 20.92 9.70
C PHE A 139 -11.14 20.68 11.04
N SER A 140 -12.46 20.66 11.01
CA SER A 140 -13.28 20.42 12.21
C SER A 140 -13.60 18.94 12.38
N GLN A 141 -14.05 18.56 13.57
CA GLN A 141 -14.55 17.22 13.85
C GLN A 141 -15.76 16.89 12.97
N GLU A 142 -16.63 17.88 12.72
CA GLU A 142 -17.79 17.72 11.84
C GLU A 142 -17.39 17.45 10.39
N MET A 143 -16.38 18.18 9.86
CA MET A 143 -15.82 17.95 8.53
C MET A 143 -15.25 16.53 8.42
N ALA A 144 -14.46 16.10 9.40
CA ALA A 144 -13.88 14.77 9.42
C ALA A 144 -14.95 13.69 9.45
N GLN A 145 -16.00 13.87 10.26
CA GLN A 145 -17.11 12.92 10.33
C GLN A 145 -17.88 12.87 9.01
N ASN A 146 -18.14 14.00 8.37
CA ASN A 146 -18.81 14.05 7.06
C ASN A 146 -18.02 13.33 5.98
N ILE A 147 -16.68 13.45 5.98
CA ILE A 147 -15.81 12.65 5.09
C ILE A 147 -16.03 11.17 5.34
N ILE A 148 -15.90 10.71 6.58
CA ILE A 148 -16.04 9.30 6.96
C ILE A 148 -17.43 8.75 6.60
N ASP A 149 -18.49 9.52 6.87
CA ASP A 149 -19.87 9.12 6.53
C ASP A 149 -20.05 8.98 5.01
N THR A 150 -19.43 9.87 4.22
CA THR A 150 -19.49 9.82 2.76
C THR A 150 -18.71 8.61 2.24
N VAL A 151 -17.53 8.34 2.80
CA VAL A 151 -16.71 7.15 2.48
C VAL A 151 -17.49 5.86 2.82
N ASN A 152 -18.14 5.79 3.97
CA ASN A 152 -18.93 4.62 4.36
C ASN A 152 -20.18 4.41 3.46
N ARG A 153 -20.73 5.48 2.86
CA ARG A 153 -21.76 5.33 1.82
C ARG A 153 -21.18 4.72 0.54
N ALA A 154 -20.04 5.22 0.08
CA ALA A 154 -19.36 4.68 -1.11
C ALA A 154 -18.95 3.20 -0.93
N ILE A 155 -18.50 2.80 0.26
CA ILE A 155 -18.20 1.39 0.55
C ILE A 155 -19.42 0.50 0.26
N LYS A 156 -20.62 0.93 0.62
CA LYS A 156 -21.87 0.18 0.42
C LYS A 156 -22.30 0.10 -1.05
N GLU A 157 -21.75 0.93 -1.91
CA GLU A 157 -22.00 0.92 -3.36
C GLU A 157 -21.19 -0.15 -4.10
N ASN A 158 -20.25 -0.83 -3.42
CA ASN A 158 -19.49 -1.98 -3.92
C ASN A 158 -18.67 -1.67 -5.18
N HIS A 159 -17.78 -0.68 -5.12
CA HIS A 159 -16.90 -0.33 -6.22
C HIS A 159 -15.77 -1.34 -6.40
N ASP A 160 -15.52 -1.75 -7.65
CA ASP A 160 -14.39 -2.60 -8.00
C ASP A 160 -13.08 -1.80 -7.97
N ILE A 161 -12.01 -2.47 -7.53
CA ILE A 161 -10.64 -1.95 -7.62
C ILE A 161 -9.94 -2.65 -8.78
N LYS A 162 -9.53 -1.88 -9.77
CA LYS A 162 -8.88 -2.37 -10.99
C LYS A 162 -7.42 -2.00 -11.03
N ILE A 163 -6.59 -2.93 -11.48
CA ILE A 163 -5.17 -2.69 -11.75
C ILE A 163 -5.01 -2.51 -13.26
N ARG A 164 -4.40 -1.40 -13.67
CA ARG A 164 -4.06 -1.14 -15.07
C ARG A 164 -2.59 -0.79 -15.20
N TYR A 165 -2.03 -1.01 -16.38
CA TYR A 165 -0.67 -0.63 -16.71
C TYR A 165 -0.68 0.25 -17.94
N MET A 166 0.11 1.34 -17.91
CA MET A 166 0.27 2.23 -19.06
C MET A 166 1.67 2.84 -19.09
N SER A 167 2.02 3.53 -20.18
CA SER A 167 3.28 4.26 -20.26
C SER A 167 3.30 5.42 -19.25
N GLY A 168 4.49 5.82 -18.80
CA GLY A 168 4.64 7.03 -17.96
C GLY A 168 4.09 8.28 -18.66
N GLU A 169 4.27 8.39 -19.97
CA GLU A 169 3.76 9.49 -20.78
C GLU A 169 2.22 9.57 -20.74
N ASP A 170 1.53 8.42 -20.89
CA ASP A 170 0.06 8.37 -20.84
C ASP A 170 -0.44 8.60 -19.43
N ALA A 171 0.22 8.04 -18.42
CA ALA A 171 -0.13 8.25 -17.03
C ALA A 171 -0.10 9.74 -16.65
N LEU A 172 0.89 10.51 -17.14
CA LEU A 172 0.98 11.94 -16.86
C LEU A 172 -0.13 12.78 -17.50
N LYS A 173 -0.88 12.25 -18.49
CA LYS A 173 -2.05 12.90 -19.11
C LYS A 173 -3.29 12.80 -18.20
N ILE A 174 -3.30 11.85 -17.25
CA ILE A 174 -4.41 11.69 -16.30
C ILE A 174 -4.32 12.79 -15.23
N PRO A 175 -5.36 13.59 -15.03
CA PRO A 175 -5.39 14.60 -13.99
C PRO A 175 -5.17 13.97 -12.61
N ASN A 176 -4.28 14.55 -11.82
CA ASN A 176 -4.02 14.09 -10.45
C ASN A 176 -3.58 12.62 -10.29
N ILE A 177 -2.98 12.01 -11.33
CA ILE A 177 -2.47 10.62 -11.29
C ILE A 177 -1.48 10.36 -10.14
N SER A 178 -0.84 11.39 -9.64
CA SER A 178 -0.08 11.41 -8.40
C SER A 178 -0.44 12.66 -7.61
N ARG A 179 -0.80 12.47 -6.34
CA ARG A 179 -1.15 13.57 -5.43
C ARG A 179 0.07 14.32 -4.90
N THR A 180 1.24 13.75 -5.04
CA THR A 180 2.49 14.35 -4.53
C THR A 180 3.42 14.75 -5.66
N ALA A 181 4.14 15.88 -5.50
CA ALA A 181 5.14 16.31 -6.48
C ALA A 181 6.27 15.27 -6.67
N PRO A 182 6.84 14.66 -5.61
CA PRO A 182 7.83 13.60 -5.78
C PRO A 182 7.31 12.39 -6.55
N GLY A 183 6.05 11.97 -6.31
CA GLY A 183 5.43 10.88 -7.05
C GLY A 183 5.27 11.20 -8.54
N ARG A 184 4.94 12.44 -8.87
CA ARG A 184 4.81 12.90 -10.26
C ARG A 184 6.15 12.92 -11.00
N GLU A 185 7.23 13.33 -10.33
CA GLU A 185 8.59 13.27 -10.90
C GLU A 185 9.02 11.81 -11.14
N LEU A 186 8.72 10.91 -10.19
CA LEU A 186 9.03 9.49 -10.34
C LEU A 186 8.34 8.86 -11.57
N ILE A 187 7.08 9.23 -11.86
CA ILE A 187 6.34 8.71 -13.02
C ILE A 187 7.03 9.05 -14.34
N LYS A 188 7.71 10.20 -14.45
CA LYS A 188 8.38 10.62 -15.68
C LYS A 188 9.47 9.64 -16.12
N ASP A 189 10.13 9.01 -15.16
CA ASP A 189 11.25 8.11 -15.41
C ASP A 189 10.81 6.65 -15.59
N LEU A 190 9.52 6.34 -15.36
CA LEU A 190 9.00 5.00 -15.49
C LEU A 190 8.51 4.69 -16.91
N GLN A 191 9.02 3.60 -17.50
CA GLN A 191 8.50 3.10 -18.78
C GLN A 191 7.08 2.60 -18.67
N ILE A 192 6.76 1.91 -17.55
CA ILE A 192 5.44 1.36 -17.25
C ILE A 192 5.04 1.81 -15.84
N VAL A 193 3.85 2.37 -15.74
CA VAL A 193 3.23 2.81 -14.48
C VAL A 193 2.06 1.90 -14.17
N ARG A 194 2.03 1.38 -12.95
CA ARG A 194 0.88 0.65 -12.39
C ARG A 194 -0.12 1.66 -11.85
N ILE A 195 -1.36 1.54 -12.28
CA ILE A 195 -2.48 2.40 -11.90
C ILE A 195 -3.49 1.58 -11.09
N ILE A 196 -3.90 2.13 -9.98
CA ILE A 196 -5.02 1.65 -9.17
C ILE A 196 -6.20 2.55 -9.44
N GLU A 197 -7.31 1.95 -9.86
CA GLU A 197 -8.58 2.62 -10.10
C GLU A 197 -9.64 2.07 -9.16
N ILE A 198 -10.27 2.95 -8.37
CA ILE A 198 -11.53 2.67 -7.67
C ILE A 198 -12.64 3.22 -8.55
N ASP A 199 -13.43 2.34 -9.13
CA ASP A 199 -14.37 2.64 -10.20
C ASP A 199 -15.25 3.88 -9.90
N GLY A 200 -15.10 4.90 -10.72
CA GLY A 200 -15.82 6.18 -10.58
C GLY A 200 -15.39 7.04 -9.39
N ILE A 201 -14.40 6.67 -8.57
CA ILE A 201 -14.01 7.42 -7.37
C ILE A 201 -12.58 7.95 -7.43
N ASP A 202 -11.59 7.10 -7.66
CA ASP A 202 -10.17 7.46 -7.62
C ASP A 202 -9.38 6.75 -8.71
N GLU A 203 -8.30 7.37 -9.17
CA GLU A 203 -7.37 6.80 -10.13
C GLU A 203 -5.97 7.35 -9.86
N GLN A 204 -5.05 6.49 -9.39
CA GLN A 204 -3.70 6.91 -9.01
C GLN A 204 -2.64 5.91 -9.43
N ALA A 205 -1.45 6.44 -9.73
CA ALA A 205 -0.22 5.65 -9.83
C ALA A 205 0.16 5.15 -8.44
N ASP A 206 0.10 3.85 -8.22
CA ASP A 206 0.43 3.25 -6.94
C ASP A 206 1.06 1.87 -7.07
N GLY A 207 2.01 1.58 -6.20
CA GLY A 207 2.73 0.30 -6.13
C GLY A 207 2.31 -0.60 -4.98
N GLY A 208 1.35 -0.18 -4.15
CA GLY A 208 0.89 -0.92 -2.99
C GLY A 208 -0.08 -2.05 -3.28
N THR A 209 -0.53 -2.72 -2.24
CA THR A 209 -1.48 -3.82 -2.34
C THR A 209 -2.88 -3.36 -1.93
N HIS A 210 -3.89 -3.79 -2.69
CA HIS A 210 -5.29 -3.37 -2.52
C HIS A 210 -6.23 -4.56 -2.46
N VAL A 211 -7.39 -4.38 -1.83
CA VAL A 211 -8.51 -5.32 -1.95
C VAL A 211 -9.15 -5.23 -3.34
N ALA A 212 -9.92 -6.23 -3.75
CA ALA A 212 -10.53 -6.27 -5.07
C ALA A 212 -11.83 -5.45 -5.17
N ASN A 213 -12.51 -5.23 -4.04
CA ASN A 213 -13.77 -4.48 -3.99
C ASN A 213 -13.90 -3.71 -2.67
N THR A 214 -14.54 -2.54 -2.70
CA THR A 214 -14.72 -1.70 -1.49
C THR A 214 -15.55 -2.38 -0.41
N SER A 215 -16.42 -3.34 -0.74
CA SER A 215 -17.21 -4.11 0.24
C SER A 215 -16.36 -4.91 1.23
N GLU A 216 -15.08 -5.19 0.89
CA GLU A 216 -14.16 -5.90 1.77
C GLU A 216 -13.65 -5.03 2.93
N LEU A 217 -13.80 -3.70 2.84
CA LEU A 217 -13.25 -2.77 3.83
C LEU A 217 -13.96 -2.86 5.19
N GLY A 218 -15.25 -3.25 5.18
CA GLY A 218 -16.10 -3.11 6.36
C GLY A 218 -16.48 -1.65 6.59
N GLN A 219 -16.48 -1.20 7.83
CA GLN A 219 -16.81 0.18 8.20
C GLN A 219 -15.57 0.95 8.64
N ILE A 220 -15.39 2.16 8.11
CA ILE A 220 -14.36 3.10 8.54
C ILE A 220 -14.90 3.92 9.72
N ASN A 221 -14.11 4.02 10.80
CA ASN A 221 -14.47 4.77 12.00
C ASN A 221 -13.45 5.88 12.24
N LEU A 222 -13.93 7.11 12.41
CA LEU A 222 -13.09 8.23 12.81
C LEU A 222 -12.54 7.99 14.22
N GLN A 223 -11.22 7.94 14.36
CA GLN A 223 -10.59 7.80 15.67
C GLN A 223 -10.29 9.16 16.30
N LYS A 224 -9.60 10.05 15.58
CA LYS A 224 -9.27 11.42 16.01
C LYS A 224 -8.81 12.27 14.84
N ILE A 225 -8.80 13.58 15.05
CA ILE A 225 -8.13 14.55 14.19
C ILE A 225 -7.00 15.25 14.95
N GLU A 226 -5.97 15.68 14.22
CA GLU A 226 -4.87 16.47 14.78
C GLU A 226 -4.55 17.65 13.85
N ASN A 227 -4.30 18.82 14.44
CA ASN A 227 -3.82 19.98 13.73
C ASN A 227 -2.29 20.03 13.81
N LYS A 228 -1.61 19.74 12.70
CA LYS A 228 -0.15 19.71 12.60
C LYS A 228 0.47 21.01 12.08
N GLY A 229 -0.33 22.05 11.89
CA GLY A 229 0.10 23.35 11.41
C GLY A 229 -0.93 24.02 10.53
N LYS A 230 -0.58 25.21 9.98
CA LYS A 230 -1.49 26.09 9.26
C LYS A 230 -2.16 25.39 8.05
N LYS A 231 -1.41 24.55 7.34
CA LYS A 231 -1.88 23.78 6.15
C LYS A 231 -1.57 22.28 6.26
N ASN A 232 -1.65 21.73 7.47
CA ASN A 232 -1.44 20.29 7.65
C ASN A 232 -2.41 19.76 8.70
N LYS A 233 -3.41 19.06 8.28
CA LYS A 233 -4.47 18.46 9.09
C LYS A 233 -4.43 16.95 8.95
N ARG A 234 -4.55 16.27 10.05
CA ARG A 234 -4.41 14.82 10.11
C ARG A 234 -5.68 14.17 10.63
N LEU A 235 -6.13 13.14 9.93
CA LEU A 235 -7.25 12.27 10.29
C LEU A 235 -6.70 10.87 10.58
N TYR A 236 -7.05 10.31 11.74
CA TYR A 236 -6.81 8.91 12.08
C TYR A 236 -8.13 8.13 12.01
N PHE A 237 -8.06 6.92 11.48
CA PHE A 237 -9.21 6.04 11.36
C PHE A 237 -8.85 4.59 11.64
N THR A 238 -9.87 3.82 12.01
CA THR A 238 -9.81 2.37 12.20
C THR A 238 -10.83 1.70 11.31
N LEU A 239 -10.72 0.38 11.15
CA LEU A 239 -11.67 -0.46 10.43
C LEU A 239 -12.38 -1.38 11.43
N SER A 240 -13.67 -1.63 11.19
CA SER A 240 -14.43 -2.68 11.85
C SER A 240 -15.19 -3.49 10.79
N PRO A 241 -15.53 -4.77 11.12
CA PRO A 241 -16.27 -5.65 10.22
C PRO A 241 -17.57 -5.07 9.72
#